data_30dabb93f1409213e28db05dd9cd9911
#
_entry.id   30dabb93f1409213e28db05dd9cd9911
#
_cell.length_a   1.000
_cell.length_b   1.000
_cell.length_c   1.000
_cell.angle_alpha   90.00
_cell.angle_beta   90.00
_cell.angle_gamma   90.00
#
_symmetry.space_group_name_H-M   'P 1'
#
loop_
_entity.id
_entity.type
_entity.pdbx_description
1 polymer ?
#
loop_
_entity_poly.entity_id
_entity_poly.type
_entity_poly.pdbx_seq_one_letter_code
_entity_poly.pdbx_strand_id
1 'polypeptide(L)'
;MKKDIILYTKKHLFTITTSTILMGMEVTYKTKGTCARSITFTKNDDGTITNISFEGGCDGNLKAISKLCNGMKAEEIIAKLKGNTCGYKSTSCADQLAKAVEQA
;
A
#
# COMPACT_ATOMS: atom_id res chain seq x y z
N MET A 1 12.20 -8.78 16.30
CA MET A 1 11.96 -7.48 15.77
C MET A 1 10.49 -7.13 15.75
N LYS A 2 10.17 -5.92 16.12
CA LYS A 2 8.78 -5.52 16.16
C LYS A 2 8.31 -5.00 14.81
N LYS A 3 7.22 -5.52 14.33
CA LYS A 3 6.62 -5.04 13.11
C LYS A 3 5.64 -3.92 13.40
N ASP A 4 5.47 -3.04 12.45
CA ASP A 4 4.36 -2.09 12.53
C ASP A 4 3.05 -2.83 12.42
N ILE A 5 2.00 -2.20 12.90
CA ILE A 5 0.70 -2.86 12.94
C ILE A 5 0.12 -2.95 11.54
N ILE A 6 -0.16 -4.16 11.11
CA ILE A 6 -0.87 -4.42 9.87
C ILE A 6 -2.14 -5.18 10.22
N LEU A 7 -3.26 -4.65 9.77
CA LEU A 7 -4.55 -5.25 10.01
C LEU A 7 -5.09 -5.86 8.74
N TYR A 8 -5.25 -7.17 8.76
CA TYR A 8 -5.85 -7.89 7.64
C TYR A 8 -7.35 -7.95 7.86
N THR A 9 -8.09 -7.22 7.06
CA THR A 9 -9.53 -7.09 7.29
C THR A 9 -10.31 -8.23 6.70
N LYS A 10 -10.11 -8.53 5.42
CA LYS A 10 -10.79 -9.66 4.79
C LYS A 10 -10.25 -9.89 3.40
N LYS A 11 -10.51 -11.08 2.89
CA LYS A 11 -10.24 -11.40 1.50
C LYS A 11 -11.39 -10.91 0.64
N HIS A 12 -11.05 -10.35 -0.50
CA HIS A 12 -12.02 -9.97 -1.50
C HIS A 12 -11.99 -11.00 -2.62
N LEU A 13 -13.15 -11.53 -2.95
CA LEU A 13 -13.30 -12.48 -4.02
C LEU A 13 -13.83 -11.75 -5.24
N PHE A 14 -13.06 -11.74 -6.31
CA PHE A 14 -13.48 -11.10 -7.55
C PHE A 14 -13.78 -12.18 -8.58
N THR A 15 -15.01 -12.21 -9.06
CA THR A 15 -15.41 -13.18 -10.06
C THR A 15 -15.47 -12.51 -11.42
N ILE A 16 -14.81 -13.10 -12.38
CA ILE A 16 -14.81 -12.62 -13.74
C ILE A 16 -15.70 -13.54 -14.56
N THR A 17 -16.29 -13.00 -15.62
CA THR A 17 -17.24 -13.74 -16.44
C THR A 17 -16.66 -15.00 -17.07
N THR A 18 -15.36 -15.11 -17.20
CA THR A 18 -14.70 -16.25 -17.76
C THR A 18 -14.42 -17.35 -16.74
N SER A 19 -15.07 -17.32 -15.62
CA SER A 19 -14.88 -18.25 -14.52
C SER A 19 -13.53 -18.14 -13.82
N THR A 20 -12.73 -17.17 -14.18
CA THR A 20 -11.49 -16.90 -13.46
C THR A 20 -11.82 -16.19 -12.15
N ILE A 21 -11.24 -16.66 -11.07
CA ILE A 21 -11.42 -16.06 -9.75
C ILE A 21 -10.13 -15.43 -9.32
N LEU A 22 -10.19 -14.13 -9.05
CA LEU A 22 -9.05 -13.40 -8.54
C LEU A 22 -9.32 -13.08 -7.08
N MET A 23 -8.41 -13.51 -6.21
CA MET A 23 -8.53 -13.25 -4.78
C MET A 23 -7.55 -12.17 -4.35
N GLY A 24 -8.05 -11.23 -3.56
CA GLY A 24 -7.22 -10.20 -2.98
C GLY A 24 -7.49 -10.08 -1.51
N MET A 25 -6.52 -9.58 -0.77
CA MET A 25 -6.67 -9.32 0.65
C MET A 25 -6.52 -7.85 0.91
N GLU A 26 -7.50 -7.25 1.56
CA GLU A 26 -7.42 -5.85 1.95
C GLU A 26 -6.56 -5.72 3.19
N VAL A 27 -5.59 -4.80 3.13
CA VAL A 27 -4.64 -4.56 4.21
C VAL A 27 -4.73 -3.11 4.62
N THR A 28 -4.80 -2.84 5.91
CA THR A 28 -4.70 -1.49 6.44
C THR A 28 -3.45 -1.41 7.31
N TYR A 29 -2.61 -0.44 6.99
CA TYR A 29 -1.34 -0.25 7.67
C TYR A 29 -1.35 1.11 8.37
N LYS A 30 -1.06 1.10 9.65
CA LYS A 30 -0.99 2.34 10.42
C LYS A 30 0.39 2.94 10.26
N THR A 31 0.43 4.17 9.74
CA THR A 31 1.71 4.84 9.46
C THR A 31 2.32 5.43 10.71
N LYS A 32 3.60 5.74 10.62
CA LYS A 32 4.34 6.44 11.67
C LYS A 32 5.24 7.49 11.05
N GLY A 33 5.26 8.66 11.67
CA GLY A 33 6.19 9.71 11.28
C GLY A 33 5.85 10.42 9.99
N THR A 34 4.62 10.32 9.52
CA THR A 34 4.18 10.95 8.27
C THR A 34 2.87 11.70 8.46
N CYS A 35 2.50 12.47 7.43
CA CYS A 35 1.25 13.22 7.45
C CYS A 35 0.03 12.31 7.37
N ALA A 36 0.11 11.24 6.60
CA ALA A 36 -0.99 10.28 6.49
C ALA A 36 -1.10 9.47 7.78
N ARG A 37 -2.32 9.11 8.13
CA ARG A 37 -2.58 8.32 9.33
C ARG A 37 -2.56 6.83 9.05
N SER A 38 -3.03 6.43 7.89
CA SER A 38 -3.05 5.01 7.54
C SER A 38 -3.06 4.87 6.03
N ILE A 39 -2.70 3.66 5.59
CA ILE A 39 -2.70 3.29 4.18
C ILE A 39 -3.49 2.00 4.04
N THR A 40 -4.40 1.97 3.07
CA THR A 40 -5.19 0.78 2.78
C THR A 40 -4.92 0.37 1.34
N PHE A 41 -4.78 -0.90 1.10
CA PHE A 41 -4.58 -1.42 -0.26
C PHE A 41 -5.06 -2.86 -0.33
N THR A 42 -5.17 -3.36 -1.54
CA THR A 42 -5.48 -4.77 -1.78
C THR A 42 -4.24 -5.45 -2.31
N LYS A 43 -3.85 -6.54 -1.66
CA LYS A 43 -2.76 -7.39 -2.15
C LYS A 43 -3.38 -8.56 -2.88
N ASN A 44 -3.10 -8.66 -4.16
CA ASN A 44 -3.67 -9.70 -5.00
C ASN A 44 -2.77 -10.93 -5.04
N ASP A 45 -3.37 -12.06 -5.41
CA ASP A 45 -2.64 -13.33 -5.45
C ASP A 45 -1.48 -13.33 -6.45
N ASP A 46 -1.57 -12.51 -7.49
CA ASP A 46 -0.51 -12.41 -8.49
C ASP A 46 0.63 -11.47 -8.07
N GLY A 47 0.56 -10.94 -6.86
CA GLY A 47 1.59 -10.04 -6.34
C GLY A 47 1.40 -8.58 -6.65
N THR A 48 0.31 -8.22 -7.34
CA THR A 48 0.03 -6.81 -7.63
C THR A 48 -0.68 -6.15 -6.45
N ILE A 49 -0.51 -4.84 -6.37
CA ILE A 49 -1.14 -4.01 -5.35
C ILE A 49 -2.13 -3.08 -6.02
N THR A 50 -3.36 -3.09 -5.54
CA THR A 50 -4.42 -2.24 -6.12
C THR A 50 -5.20 -1.55 -5.01
N ASN A 51 -6.09 -0.65 -5.41
CA ASN A 51 -6.99 0.05 -4.50
C ASN A 51 -6.25 0.75 -3.36
N ILE A 52 -5.13 1.39 -3.69
CA ILE A 52 -4.32 2.10 -2.70
C ILE A 52 -5.02 3.39 -2.29
N SER A 53 -5.14 3.62 -1.00
CA SER A 53 -5.67 4.87 -0.50
C SER A 53 -4.94 5.25 0.78
N PHE A 54 -4.83 6.57 0.98
CA PHE A 54 -4.22 7.13 2.18
C PHE A 54 -5.28 7.88 2.95
N GLU A 55 -5.24 7.79 4.26
CA GLU A 55 -6.11 8.58 5.11
C GLU A 55 -5.29 9.73 5.68
N GLY A 56 -5.68 10.96 5.35
CA GLY A 56 -4.96 12.15 5.78
C GLY A 56 -3.75 12.43 4.90
N GLY A 57 -2.99 13.44 5.26
CA GLY A 57 -1.77 13.81 4.54
C GLY A 57 -2.01 14.73 3.36
N CYS A 58 -1.04 14.81 2.48
CA CYS A 58 -1.07 15.69 1.31
C CYS A 58 -1.93 15.11 0.21
N ASP A 59 -3.16 15.55 0.14
CA ASP A 59 -4.18 14.94 -0.70
C ASP A 59 -3.74 14.76 -2.16
N GLY A 60 -3.24 15.83 -2.78
CA GLY A 60 -2.84 15.76 -4.18
C GLY A 60 -1.70 14.79 -4.45
N ASN A 61 -0.66 14.86 -3.64
CA ASN A 61 0.51 13.99 -3.82
C ASN A 61 0.16 12.54 -3.54
N LEU A 62 -0.65 12.28 -2.53
CA LEU A 62 -1.00 10.91 -2.17
C LEU A 62 -1.95 10.29 -3.17
N LYS A 63 -2.83 11.08 -3.77
CA LYS A 63 -3.65 10.58 -4.87
C LYS A 63 -2.80 10.22 -6.07
N ALA A 64 -1.78 11.03 -6.37
CA ALA A 64 -0.88 10.74 -7.48
C ALA A 64 -0.11 9.44 -7.24
N ILE A 65 0.42 9.25 -6.03
CA ILE A 65 1.12 8.01 -5.69
C ILE A 65 0.20 6.82 -5.82
N SER A 66 -1.03 6.95 -5.33
CA SER A 66 -2.01 5.87 -5.41
C SER A 66 -2.29 5.46 -6.85
N LYS A 67 -2.43 6.45 -7.73
CA LYS A 67 -2.67 6.18 -9.15
C LYS A 67 -1.48 5.55 -9.84
N LEU A 68 -0.28 6.06 -9.55
CA LEU A 68 0.93 5.56 -10.18
C LEU A 68 1.25 4.13 -9.75
N CYS A 69 1.00 3.81 -8.51
CA CYS A 69 1.35 2.50 -7.98
C CYS A 69 0.26 1.46 -8.18
N ASN A 70 -0.94 1.88 -8.56
CA ASN A 70 -2.04 0.95 -8.74
C ASN A 70 -1.72 -0.07 -9.84
N GLY A 71 -1.77 -1.34 -9.48
CA GLY A 71 -1.46 -2.43 -10.41
C GLY A 71 0.00 -2.82 -10.47
N MET A 72 0.88 -2.09 -9.77
CA MET A 72 2.29 -2.46 -9.74
C MET A 72 2.51 -3.68 -8.85
N LYS A 73 3.56 -4.42 -9.15
CA LYS A 73 3.93 -5.52 -8.27
C LYS A 73 4.56 -4.98 -6.99
N ALA A 74 4.38 -5.75 -5.91
CA ALA A 74 4.91 -5.36 -4.61
C ALA A 74 6.41 -5.03 -4.68
N GLU A 75 7.18 -5.87 -5.38
CA GLU A 75 8.62 -5.66 -5.52
C GLU A 75 8.96 -4.34 -6.18
N GLU A 76 8.15 -3.93 -7.16
CA GLU A 76 8.39 -2.67 -7.86
C GLU A 76 8.13 -1.48 -6.94
N ILE A 77 7.07 -1.54 -6.16
CA ILE A 77 6.76 -0.47 -5.22
C ILE A 77 7.88 -0.34 -4.18
N ILE A 78 8.32 -1.46 -3.65
CA ILE A 78 9.40 -1.47 -2.67
C ILE A 78 10.68 -0.89 -3.27
N ALA A 79 11.04 -1.32 -4.47
CA ALA A 79 12.27 -0.88 -5.11
C ALA A 79 12.28 0.62 -5.37
N LYS A 80 11.12 1.18 -5.70
CA LYS A 80 11.03 2.59 -6.06
C LYS A 80 10.84 3.52 -4.88
N LEU A 81 10.14 3.08 -3.85
CA LEU A 81 9.70 3.99 -2.81
C LEU A 81 10.36 3.78 -1.45
N LYS A 82 10.88 2.60 -1.17
CA LYS A 82 11.48 2.35 0.13
C LYS A 82 12.72 3.22 0.31
N GLY A 83 12.80 3.90 1.43
CA GLY A 83 13.90 4.81 1.71
C GLY A 83 13.69 6.21 1.18
N ASN A 84 12.58 6.49 0.53
CA ASN A 84 12.27 7.83 0.07
C ASN A 84 11.76 8.67 1.23
N THR A 85 12.57 9.60 1.69
CA THR A 85 12.25 10.39 2.87
C THR A 85 11.71 11.76 2.50
N CYS A 86 11.06 12.41 3.47
CA CYS A 86 10.45 13.71 3.25
C CYS A 86 11.21 14.75 4.08
N GLY A 87 11.92 15.65 3.40
CA GLY A 87 12.71 16.67 4.06
C GLY A 87 13.74 16.05 4.99
N TYR A 88 13.76 16.49 6.24
CA TYR A 88 14.68 15.96 7.24
C TYR A 88 14.07 14.80 8.04
N LYS A 89 12.88 14.37 7.70
CA LYS A 89 12.27 13.23 8.37
C LYS A 89 12.94 11.94 7.93
N SER A 90 12.87 10.92 8.78
CA SER A 90 13.46 9.63 8.49
C SER A 90 12.59 8.75 7.58
N THR A 91 11.40 9.22 7.24
CA THR A 91 10.46 8.46 6.41
C THR A 91 9.57 9.43 5.62
N SER A 92 8.67 8.88 4.85
CA SER A 92 7.67 9.63 4.10
C SER A 92 6.44 8.74 3.90
N CYS A 93 5.36 9.32 3.38
CA CYS A 93 4.18 8.52 3.05
C CYS A 93 4.53 7.46 2.00
N ALA A 94 5.36 7.80 1.02
CA ALA A 94 5.79 6.84 0.01
C ALA A 94 6.62 5.70 0.62
N ASP A 95 7.55 6.05 1.49
CA ASP A 95 8.35 5.05 2.19
C ASP A 95 7.47 4.15 3.05
N GLN A 96 6.48 4.74 3.72
CA GLN A 96 5.55 3.97 4.54
C GLN A 96 4.72 3.01 3.68
N LEU A 97 4.32 3.42 2.48
CA LEU A 97 3.62 2.52 1.57
C LEU A 97 4.51 1.33 1.21
N ALA A 98 5.77 1.58 0.90
CA ALA A 98 6.70 0.50 0.58
C ALA A 98 6.85 -0.46 1.75
N LYS A 99 6.97 0.06 2.95
CA LYS A 99 7.08 -0.77 4.16
C LYS A 99 5.81 -1.58 4.40
N ALA A 100 4.65 -0.98 4.17
CA ALA A 100 3.39 -1.68 4.33
C ALA A 100 3.28 -2.83 3.35
N VAL A 101 3.64 -2.60 2.10
CA VAL A 101 3.60 -3.62 1.07
C VAL A 101 4.59 -4.74 1.37
N GLU A 102 5.76 -4.39 1.88
CA GLU A 102 6.79 -5.36 2.22
C GLU A 102 6.35 -6.28 3.35
N GLN A 103 5.63 -5.74 4.32
CA GLN A 103 5.15 -6.51 5.47
C GLN A 103 3.90 -7.33 5.16
N ALA A 104 3.16 -6.94 4.18
CA ALA A 104 1.95 -7.67 3.80
C ALA A 104 2.28 -8.98 3.02
#